data_edcf087e94f6a5e6310d8f7b2955ee7a
#
_entry.id   edcf087e94f6a5e6310d8f7b2955ee7a
#
_cell.length_a   1.000
_cell.length_b   1.000
_cell.length_c   1.000
_cell.angle_alpha   90.00
_cell.angle_beta   90.00
_cell.angle_gamma   90.00
#
_symmetry.space_group_name_H-M   'P 1'
#
loop_
_entity.id
_entity.type
_entity.pdbx_description
1 polymer ?
#
loop_
_entity_poly.entity_id
_entity_poly.type
_entity_poly.pdbx_seq_one_letter_code
_entity_poly.pdbx_strand_id
1 'polypeptide(L)'
;MKEVKQLAGQTLIYGLGTIVPRFLHYAVLTPFYTRIFIDPGDYGIVTELYAWMVVLLVVLTYGMETGFFRFVQQKEDADKVYSTALISLLVSSVLFILFVNIFIEPVSAVMNYRNNYDYIRMFAGIVAIDAFTAIPFARLRKENRPLYFSAIKIINVIITLILVIFLLKI
;
A
#
# COMPACT_ATOMS: atom_id res chain seq x y z
N MET A 1 -24.57 19.26 -18.03
CA MET A 1 -23.28 19.22 -18.78
C MET A 1 -22.07 19.63 -17.93
N LYS A 2 -22.14 20.65 -17.05
CA LYS A 2 -21.00 21.02 -16.16
C LYS A 2 -20.65 19.92 -15.15
N GLU A 3 -21.62 19.28 -14.51
CA GLU A 3 -21.40 18.22 -13.52
C GLU A 3 -20.74 16.97 -14.13
N VAL A 4 -21.15 16.58 -15.34
CA VAL A 4 -20.54 15.44 -16.05
C VAL A 4 -19.07 15.71 -16.39
N LYS A 5 -18.76 16.95 -16.83
CA LYS A 5 -17.35 17.35 -17.08
C LYS A 5 -16.52 17.36 -15.81
N GLN A 6 -17.09 17.82 -14.69
CA GLN A 6 -16.40 17.83 -13.40
C GLN A 6 -16.16 16.41 -12.90
N LEU A 7 -17.16 15.52 -13.00
CA LEU A 7 -17.05 14.12 -12.63
C LEU A 7 -16.00 13.39 -13.48
N ALA A 8 -16.04 13.59 -14.79
CA ALA A 8 -15.05 13.02 -15.72
C ALA A 8 -13.64 13.51 -15.40
N GLY A 9 -13.47 14.81 -15.12
CA GLY A 9 -12.17 15.39 -14.72
C GLY A 9 -11.63 14.79 -13.41
N GLN A 10 -12.48 14.64 -12.40
CA GLN A 10 -12.09 14.00 -11.13
C GLN A 10 -11.71 12.53 -11.32
N THR A 11 -12.52 11.78 -12.07
CA THR A 11 -12.23 10.36 -12.37
C THR A 11 -10.90 10.21 -13.11
N LEU A 12 -10.59 11.13 -14.03
CA LEU A 12 -9.34 11.15 -14.78
C LEU A 12 -8.14 11.41 -13.85
N ILE A 13 -8.25 12.38 -12.93
CA ILE A 13 -7.19 12.70 -11.97
C ILE A 13 -6.96 11.52 -11.00
N TYR A 14 -8.01 10.88 -10.47
CA TYR A 14 -7.87 9.68 -9.62
C TYR A 14 -7.28 8.51 -10.40
N GLY A 15 -7.73 8.30 -11.64
CA GLY A 15 -7.19 7.27 -12.53
C GLY A 15 -5.71 7.49 -12.82
N LEU A 16 -5.33 8.68 -13.27
CA LEU A 16 -3.93 9.04 -13.49
C LEU A 16 -3.10 8.96 -12.20
N GLY A 17 -3.62 9.47 -11.08
CA GLY A 17 -2.98 9.39 -9.78
C GLY A 17 -2.76 7.96 -9.26
N THR A 18 -3.41 6.96 -9.85
CA THR A 18 -3.21 5.55 -9.53
C THR A 18 -2.35 4.83 -10.56
N ILE A 19 -2.55 5.13 -11.85
CA ILE A 19 -1.86 4.47 -12.96
C ILE A 19 -0.44 4.99 -13.12
N VAL A 20 -0.24 6.31 -13.10
CA VAL A 20 1.08 6.94 -13.29
C VAL A 20 2.10 6.48 -12.25
N PRO A 21 1.80 6.47 -10.93
CA PRO A 21 2.73 5.93 -9.93
C PRO A 21 3.11 4.47 -10.20
N ARG A 22 2.15 3.62 -10.54
CA ARG A 22 2.42 2.20 -10.86
C ARG A 22 3.29 2.06 -12.10
N PHE A 23 2.98 2.82 -13.14
CA PHE A 23 3.76 2.81 -14.38
C PHE A 23 5.20 3.28 -14.15
N LEU A 24 5.40 4.38 -13.41
CA LEU A 24 6.74 4.87 -13.07
C LEU A 24 7.53 3.86 -12.25
N HIS A 25 6.89 3.25 -11.25
CA HIS A 25 7.52 2.19 -10.46
C HIS A 25 7.99 1.04 -11.36
N TYR A 26 7.13 0.55 -12.22
CA TYR A 26 7.45 -0.56 -13.14
C TYR A 26 8.48 -0.16 -14.20
N ALA A 27 8.30 0.98 -14.87
CA ALA A 27 9.15 1.42 -15.97
C ALA A 27 10.58 1.76 -15.53
N VAL A 28 10.75 2.24 -14.28
CA VAL A 28 12.06 2.63 -13.75
C VAL A 28 12.72 1.49 -12.98
N LEU A 29 11.99 0.83 -12.07
CA LEU A 29 12.59 -0.16 -11.18
C LEU A 29 12.85 -1.50 -11.86
N THR A 30 12.01 -1.93 -12.79
CA THR A 30 12.25 -3.22 -13.47
C THR A 30 13.57 -3.24 -14.24
N PRO A 31 13.88 -2.28 -15.14
CA PRO A 31 15.17 -2.23 -15.80
C PRO A 31 16.35 -1.99 -14.85
N PHE A 32 16.10 -1.31 -13.73
CA PHE A 32 17.10 -1.04 -12.72
C PHE A 32 17.46 -2.32 -11.95
N TYR A 33 16.48 -3.06 -11.49
CA TYR A 33 16.68 -4.34 -10.80
C TYR A 33 17.37 -5.38 -11.69
N THR A 34 16.95 -5.50 -12.96
CA THR A 34 17.58 -6.45 -13.89
C THR A 34 19.04 -6.13 -14.23
N ARG A 35 19.49 -4.89 -13.98
CA ARG A 35 20.90 -4.51 -14.16
C ARG A 35 21.75 -4.68 -12.90
N ILE A 36 21.13 -4.56 -11.72
CA ILE A 36 21.86 -4.62 -10.44
C ILE A 36 21.87 -6.03 -9.89
N PHE A 37 20.77 -6.74 -9.92
CA PHE A 37 20.73 -8.14 -9.51
C PHE A 37 21.35 -9.02 -10.60
N ILE A 38 22.54 -9.52 -10.31
CA ILE A 38 23.27 -10.43 -11.23
C ILE A 38 22.58 -11.79 -11.23
N ASP A 39 22.05 -12.21 -10.07
CA ASP A 39 21.28 -13.45 -9.92
C ASP A 39 19.79 -13.18 -10.12
N PRO A 40 19.13 -13.84 -11.10
CA PRO A 40 17.67 -13.77 -11.25
C PRO A 40 16.90 -14.21 -9.99
N GLY A 41 17.50 -15.02 -9.11
CA GLY A 41 16.93 -15.45 -7.84
C GLY A 41 16.67 -14.27 -6.89
N ASP A 42 17.56 -13.30 -6.82
CA ASP A 42 17.41 -12.13 -5.95
C ASP A 42 16.23 -11.25 -6.38
N TYR A 43 16.01 -11.10 -7.68
CA TYR A 43 14.83 -10.43 -8.21
C TYR A 43 13.54 -11.24 -7.95
N GLY A 44 13.66 -12.58 -7.96
CA GLY A 44 12.57 -13.49 -7.60
C GLY A 44 12.04 -13.24 -6.19
N ILE A 45 12.93 -13.01 -5.22
CA ILE A 45 12.57 -12.67 -3.81
C ILE A 45 11.68 -11.43 -3.76
N VAL A 46 12.06 -10.37 -4.44
CA VAL A 46 11.29 -9.12 -4.47
C VAL A 46 9.88 -9.37 -5.03
N THR A 47 9.79 -10.11 -6.13
CA THR A 47 8.51 -10.40 -6.79
C THR A 47 7.61 -11.27 -5.91
N GLU A 48 8.17 -12.26 -5.22
CA GLU A 48 7.44 -13.14 -4.30
C GLU A 48 6.88 -12.35 -3.11
N LEU A 49 7.69 -11.48 -2.48
CA LEU A 49 7.23 -10.62 -1.39
C LEU A 49 6.10 -9.70 -1.82
N TYR A 50 6.16 -9.13 -3.04
CA TYR A 50 5.04 -8.34 -3.58
C TYR A 50 3.77 -9.18 -3.78
N ALA A 51 3.87 -10.43 -4.20
CA ALA A 51 2.72 -11.32 -4.32
C ALA A 51 2.08 -11.60 -2.95
N TRP A 52 2.87 -11.90 -1.93
CA TRP A 52 2.40 -12.04 -0.54
C TRP A 52 1.76 -10.75 -0.01
N MET A 53 2.35 -9.59 -0.34
CA MET A 53 1.82 -8.29 0.08
C MET A 53 0.38 -8.07 -0.40
N VAL A 54 0.08 -8.40 -1.66
CA VAL A 54 -1.27 -8.22 -2.21
C VAL A 54 -2.29 -9.05 -1.43
N VAL A 55 -1.98 -10.31 -1.15
CA VAL A 55 -2.87 -11.20 -0.39
C VAL A 55 -3.08 -10.71 1.05
N LEU A 56 -1.99 -10.37 1.72
CA LEU A 56 -2.04 -9.90 3.11
C LEU A 56 -2.76 -8.56 3.26
N LEU A 57 -2.60 -7.62 2.30
CA LEU A 57 -3.34 -6.37 2.30
C LEU A 57 -4.86 -6.59 2.20
N VAL A 58 -5.31 -7.51 1.36
CA VAL A 58 -6.74 -7.84 1.27
C VAL A 58 -7.26 -8.39 2.59
N VAL A 59 -6.52 -9.31 3.21
CA VAL A 59 -6.88 -9.91 4.51
C VAL A 59 -6.86 -8.84 5.61
N LEU A 60 -5.83 -7.99 5.66
CA LEU A 60 -5.62 -7.03 6.74
C LEU A 60 -6.57 -5.83 6.67
N THR A 61 -6.97 -5.43 5.46
CA THR A 61 -7.96 -4.35 5.25
C THR A 61 -9.41 -4.83 5.37
N TYR A 62 -9.66 -6.14 5.25
CA TYR A 62 -10.97 -6.84 5.40
C TYR A 62 -12.17 -6.04 4.90
N GLY A 63 -12.01 -5.33 3.78
CA GLY A 63 -13.08 -4.55 3.16
C GLY A 63 -13.49 -3.27 3.91
N MET A 64 -12.69 -2.81 4.88
CA MET A 64 -12.98 -1.63 5.70
C MET A 64 -13.19 -0.37 4.86
N GLU A 65 -12.53 -0.25 3.71
CA GLU A 65 -12.75 0.88 2.79
C GLU A 65 -14.18 0.89 2.25
N THR A 66 -14.69 -0.25 1.82
CA THR A 66 -16.07 -0.39 1.34
C THR A 66 -17.08 -0.09 2.46
N GLY A 67 -16.79 -0.60 3.67
CA GLY A 67 -17.58 -0.29 4.87
C GLY A 67 -17.62 1.21 5.15
N PHE A 68 -16.46 1.87 5.13
CA PHE A 68 -16.35 3.31 5.34
C PHE A 68 -17.25 4.10 4.37
N PHE A 69 -17.19 3.83 3.07
CA PHE A 69 -18.03 4.51 2.09
C PHE A 69 -19.53 4.24 2.31
N ARG A 70 -19.91 3.02 2.65
CA ARG A 70 -21.30 2.64 2.91
C ARG A 70 -21.89 3.41 4.10
N PHE A 71 -21.22 3.42 5.24
CA PHE A 71 -21.71 4.06 6.45
C PHE A 71 -21.76 5.59 6.32
N VAL A 72 -20.74 6.20 5.70
CA VAL A 72 -20.76 7.64 5.44
C VAL A 72 -21.91 8.08 4.52
N GLN A 73 -22.33 7.23 3.57
CA GLN A 73 -23.49 7.50 2.71
C GLN A 73 -24.83 7.41 3.45
N GLN A 74 -24.91 6.65 4.54
CA GLN A 74 -26.11 6.48 5.35
C GLN A 74 -26.39 7.67 6.29
N LYS A 75 -25.75 8.82 6.09
CA LYS A 75 -25.86 10.04 6.92
C LYS A 75 -25.36 9.90 8.36
N GLU A 76 -24.53 8.91 8.64
CA GLU A 76 -23.81 8.84 9.90
C GLU A 76 -22.75 9.95 9.99
N ASP A 77 -22.35 10.26 11.22
CA ASP A 77 -21.27 11.21 11.48
C ASP A 77 -19.96 10.71 10.83
N ALA A 78 -19.59 11.36 9.73
CA ALA A 78 -18.46 10.93 8.91
C ALA A 78 -17.12 10.89 9.67
N ASP A 79 -16.97 11.76 10.68
CA ASP A 79 -15.74 11.79 11.49
C ASP A 79 -15.72 10.62 12.50
N LYS A 80 -16.86 10.21 13.03
CA LYS A 80 -16.96 9.02 13.87
C LYS A 80 -16.69 7.75 13.07
N VAL A 81 -17.31 7.63 11.89
CA VAL A 81 -17.06 6.49 10.98
C VAL A 81 -15.59 6.41 10.60
N TYR A 82 -14.97 7.55 10.26
CA TYR A 82 -13.55 7.63 9.95
C TYR A 82 -12.67 7.19 11.12
N SER A 83 -12.92 7.73 12.32
CA SER A 83 -12.14 7.40 13.52
C SER A 83 -12.25 5.93 13.88
N THR A 84 -13.47 5.36 13.81
CA THR A 84 -13.70 3.93 14.07
C THR A 84 -12.97 3.04 13.08
N ALA A 85 -13.07 3.34 11.78
CA ALA A 85 -12.39 2.58 10.74
C ALA A 85 -10.86 2.68 10.87
N LEU A 86 -10.34 3.88 11.19
CA LEU A 86 -8.91 4.12 11.36
C LEU A 86 -8.35 3.36 12.58
N ILE A 87 -9.04 3.44 13.73
CA ILE A 87 -8.65 2.72 14.95
C ILE A 87 -8.70 1.20 14.71
N SER A 88 -9.73 0.72 14.02
CA SER A 88 -9.86 -0.70 13.69
C SER A 88 -8.67 -1.22 12.86
N LEU A 89 -8.29 -0.49 11.81
CA LEU A 89 -7.10 -0.84 11.01
C LEU A 89 -5.79 -0.67 11.77
N LEU A 90 -5.69 0.32 12.66
CA LEU A 90 -4.53 0.47 13.52
C LEU A 90 -4.35 -0.74 14.43
N VAL A 91 -5.42 -1.15 15.10
CA VAL A 91 -5.40 -2.31 16.00
C VAL A 91 -5.06 -3.59 15.25
N SER A 92 -5.71 -3.85 14.10
CA SER A 92 -5.41 -5.04 13.30
C SER A 92 -3.98 -5.03 12.75
N SER A 93 -3.45 -3.87 12.34
CA SER A 93 -2.06 -3.72 11.89
C SER A 93 -1.05 -3.99 13.01
N VAL A 94 -1.31 -3.47 14.21
CA VAL A 94 -0.45 -3.73 15.39
C VAL A 94 -0.50 -5.21 15.77
N LEU A 95 -1.69 -5.80 15.82
CA LEU A 95 -1.86 -7.24 16.11
C LEU A 95 -1.15 -8.09 15.06
N PHE A 96 -1.20 -7.72 13.79
CA PHE A 96 -0.47 -8.41 12.73
C PHE A 96 1.04 -8.36 12.93
N ILE A 97 1.61 -7.18 13.24
CA ILE A 97 3.05 -7.05 13.54
C ILE A 97 3.42 -7.92 14.74
N LEU A 98 2.64 -7.88 15.81
CA LEU A 98 2.88 -8.72 17.01
C LEU A 98 2.81 -10.19 16.65
N PHE A 99 1.80 -10.62 15.91
CA PHE A 99 1.65 -12.00 15.46
C PHE A 99 2.88 -12.48 14.67
N VAL A 100 3.32 -11.69 13.68
CA VAL A 100 4.49 -12.05 12.86
C VAL A 100 5.75 -12.13 13.71
N ASN A 101 5.95 -11.23 14.69
CA ASN A 101 7.13 -11.27 15.56
C ASN A 101 7.12 -12.43 16.55
N ILE A 102 5.95 -12.79 17.10
CA ILE A 102 5.81 -13.92 18.02
C ILE A 102 6.00 -15.25 17.27
N PHE A 103 5.43 -15.35 16.06
CA PHE A 103 5.49 -16.55 15.23
C PHE A 103 6.50 -16.44 14.08
N ILE A 104 7.63 -15.74 14.30
CA ILE A 104 8.59 -15.46 13.23
C ILE A 104 9.16 -16.73 12.59
N GLU A 105 9.44 -17.76 13.39
CA GLU A 105 9.98 -19.03 12.89
C GLU A 105 9.01 -19.77 11.95
N PRO A 106 7.75 -20.08 12.35
CA PRO A 106 6.83 -20.73 11.45
C PRO A 106 6.45 -19.86 10.23
N VAL A 107 6.31 -18.54 10.40
CA VAL A 107 6.02 -17.63 9.28
C VAL A 107 7.17 -17.64 8.27
N SER A 108 8.40 -17.51 8.72
CA SER A 108 9.58 -17.56 7.85
C SER A 108 9.75 -18.93 7.18
N ALA A 109 9.38 -19.99 7.86
CA ALA A 109 9.42 -21.33 7.28
C ALA A 109 8.41 -21.52 6.14
N VAL A 110 7.19 -21.00 6.29
CA VAL A 110 6.15 -21.04 5.25
C VAL A 110 6.55 -20.19 4.03
N MET A 111 7.20 -19.06 4.27
CA MET A 111 7.66 -18.17 3.22
C MET A 111 9.03 -18.56 2.63
N ASN A 112 9.66 -19.66 3.10
CA ASN A 112 11.01 -20.11 2.71
C ASN A 112 12.15 -19.14 3.03
N TYR A 113 11.99 -18.27 4.06
CA TYR A 113 13.00 -17.29 4.49
C TYR A 113 13.56 -17.60 5.89
N ARG A 114 13.77 -18.88 6.23
CA ARG A 114 14.21 -19.34 7.56
C ARG A 114 15.48 -18.67 8.10
N ASN A 115 16.36 -18.20 7.22
CA ASN A 115 17.63 -17.57 7.60
C ASN A 115 17.59 -16.04 7.54
N ASN A 116 16.45 -15.44 7.14
CA ASN A 116 16.33 -14.01 6.87
C ASN A 116 15.10 -13.40 7.58
N TYR A 117 15.05 -13.54 8.92
CA TYR A 117 13.94 -13.01 9.72
C TYR A 117 13.74 -11.50 9.58
N ASP A 118 14.81 -10.76 9.30
CA ASP A 118 14.74 -9.30 9.11
C ASP A 118 13.92 -8.94 7.88
N TYR A 119 13.98 -9.74 6.80
CA TYR A 119 13.13 -9.52 5.62
C TYR A 119 11.64 -9.64 5.99
N ILE A 120 11.30 -10.65 6.79
CA ILE A 120 9.91 -10.87 7.22
C ILE A 120 9.42 -9.76 8.16
N ARG A 121 10.27 -9.27 9.06
CA ARG A 121 9.92 -8.15 9.96
C ARG A 121 9.71 -6.85 9.20
N MET A 122 10.63 -6.50 8.28
CA MET A 122 10.49 -5.30 7.44
C MET A 122 9.24 -5.40 6.55
N PHE A 123 9.03 -6.55 5.94
CA PHE A 123 7.87 -6.84 5.11
C PHE A 123 6.57 -6.68 5.90
N ALA A 124 6.46 -7.26 7.09
CA ALA A 124 5.29 -7.12 7.95
C ALA A 124 5.02 -5.65 8.32
N GLY A 125 6.07 -4.88 8.61
CA GLY A 125 5.96 -3.44 8.85
C GLY A 125 5.40 -2.67 7.66
N ILE A 126 5.89 -2.95 6.45
CA ILE A 126 5.40 -2.33 5.21
C ILE A 126 3.92 -2.65 4.99
N VAL A 127 3.54 -3.93 5.07
CA VAL A 127 2.15 -4.38 4.90
C VAL A 127 1.21 -3.73 5.92
N ALA A 128 1.63 -3.64 7.18
CA ALA A 128 0.84 -3.01 8.24
C ALA A 128 0.61 -1.51 8.01
N ILE A 129 1.66 -0.78 7.58
CA ILE A 129 1.56 0.65 7.24
C ILE A 129 0.66 0.85 6.03
N ASP A 130 0.81 0.04 4.99
CA ASP A 130 -0.03 0.14 3.79
C ASP A 130 -1.50 -0.13 4.09
N ALA A 131 -1.80 -1.15 4.90
CA ALA A 131 -3.15 -1.43 5.35
C ALA A 131 -3.75 -0.25 6.13
N PHE A 132 -3.00 0.32 7.08
CA PHE A 132 -3.42 1.47 7.88
C PHE A 132 -3.73 2.69 7.00
N THR A 133 -2.93 2.95 5.95
CA THR A 133 -3.12 4.11 5.06
C THR A 133 -4.34 4.01 4.16
N ALA A 134 -4.98 2.84 4.04
CA ALA A 134 -6.16 2.66 3.19
C ALA A 134 -7.32 3.61 3.56
N ILE A 135 -7.59 3.82 4.85
CA ILE A 135 -8.68 4.71 5.32
C ILE A 135 -8.37 6.20 5.13
N PRO A 136 -7.18 6.74 5.43
CA PRO A 136 -6.80 8.09 5.03
C PRO A 136 -6.97 8.36 3.53
N PHE A 137 -6.58 7.44 2.68
CA PHE A 137 -6.80 7.57 1.23
C PHE A 137 -8.29 7.48 0.84
N ALA A 138 -9.09 6.65 1.50
CA ALA A 138 -10.53 6.59 1.31
C ALA A 138 -11.20 7.94 1.69
N ARG A 139 -10.74 8.57 2.80
CA ARG A 139 -11.22 9.90 3.21
C ARG A 139 -10.95 10.97 2.16
N LEU A 140 -9.74 11.02 1.59
CA LEU A 140 -9.41 11.96 0.51
C LEU A 140 -10.34 11.80 -0.71
N ARG A 141 -10.69 10.57 -1.04
CA ARG A 141 -11.65 10.28 -2.12
C ARG A 141 -13.06 10.74 -1.76
N LYS A 142 -13.51 10.50 -0.53
CA LYS A 142 -14.80 10.95 -0.02
C LYS A 142 -14.92 12.47 -0.04
N GLU A 143 -13.85 13.18 0.32
CA GLU A 143 -13.81 14.64 0.35
C GLU A 143 -13.63 15.28 -1.03
N ASN A 144 -13.62 14.50 -2.11
CA ASN A 144 -13.39 14.96 -3.49
C ASN A 144 -12.10 15.79 -3.62
N ARG A 145 -11.00 15.32 -3.03
CA ARG A 145 -9.67 15.97 -3.10
C ARG A 145 -8.70 15.18 -4.00
N PRO A 146 -8.99 15.09 -5.32
CA PRO A 146 -8.21 14.25 -6.23
C PRO A 146 -6.75 14.69 -6.36
N LEU A 147 -6.48 16.00 -6.33
CA LEU A 147 -5.12 16.54 -6.44
C LEU A 147 -4.25 16.13 -5.25
N TYR A 148 -4.76 16.22 -4.03
CA TYR A 148 -4.03 15.78 -2.84
C TYR A 148 -3.76 14.28 -2.87
N PHE A 149 -4.77 13.48 -3.24
CA PHE A 149 -4.63 12.03 -3.41
C PHE A 149 -3.50 11.69 -4.40
N SER A 150 -3.54 12.29 -5.59
CA SER A 150 -2.55 12.04 -6.64
C SER A 150 -1.16 12.56 -6.27
N ALA A 151 -1.06 13.74 -5.65
CA ALA A 151 0.19 14.31 -5.21
C ALA A 151 0.90 13.41 -4.17
N ILE A 152 0.18 12.92 -3.16
CA ILE A 152 0.75 12.03 -2.15
C ILE A 152 1.24 10.74 -2.80
N LYS A 153 0.47 10.14 -3.71
CA LYS A 153 0.87 8.91 -4.43
C LYS A 153 2.12 9.12 -5.29
N ILE A 154 2.20 10.23 -6.01
CA ILE A 154 3.36 10.56 -6.86
C ILE A 154 4.59 10.83 -5.99
N ILE A 155 4.47 11.61 -4.92
CA ILE A 155 5.56 11.89 -3.99
C ILE A 155 6.09 10.60 -3.37
N ASN A 156 5.20 9.71 -2.93
CA ASN A 156 5.58 8.40 -2.39
C ASN A 156 6.44 7.61 -3.40
N VAL A 157 6.00 7.52 -4.66
CA VAL A 157 6.77 6.82 -5.70
C VAL A 157 8.12 7.48 -5.96
N ILE A 158 8.18 8.80 -6.04
CA ILE A 158 9.45 9.53 -6.23
C ILE A 158 10.42 9.24 -5.07
N ILE A 159 9.95 9.31 -3.82
CA ILE A 159 10.77 9.00 -2.66
C ILE A 159 11.24 7.54 -2.72
N THR A 160 10.35 6.60 -3.03
CA THR A 160 10.70 5.19 -3.17
C THR A 160 11.76 4.98 -4.23
N LEU A 161 11.62 5.60 -5.42
CA LEU A 161 12.60 5.50 -6.50
C LEU A 161 13.97 6.05 -6.07
N ILE A 162 14.00 7.20 -5.42
CA ILE A 162 15.24 7.82 -4.93
C ILE A 162 15.91 6.91 -3.90
N LEU A 163 15.15 6.41 -2.92
CA LEU A 163 15.67 5.54 -1.87
C LEU A 163 16.20 4.22 -2.43
N VAL A 164 15.45 3.57 -3.32
CA VAL A 164 15.88 2.31 -3.94
C VAL A 164 17.16 2.50 -4.75
N ILE A 165 17.22 3.55 -5.59
CA ILE A 165 18.41 3.84 -6.40
C ILE A 165 19.61 4.19 -5.50
N PHE A 166 19.38 4.95 -4.42
CA PHE A 166 20.44 5.33 -3.49
C PHE A 166 20.97 4.12 -2.72
N LEU A 167 20.09 3.30 -2.15
CA LEU A 167 20.47 2.15 -1.33
C LEU A 167 21.11 1.01 -2.11
N LEU A 168 20.68 0.80 -3.36
CA LEU A 168 21.23 -0.28 -4.20
C LEU A 168 22.49 0.14 -4.98
N LYS A 169 22.83 1.43 -5.02
CA LYS A 169 24.01 1.94 -5.72
C LYS A 169 25.24 2.08 -4.81
N ILE A 170 25.03 1.94 -3.48
CA ILE A 170 26.08 1.90 -2.47
C ILE A 170 26.49 0.46 -2.20
#